data_8a2566d2ef7548f5ea702992537292ea
#
_entry.id   8a2566d2ef7548f5ea702992537292ea
#
_cell.length_a   1.000
_cell.length_b   1.000
_cell.length_c   1.000
_cell.angle_alpha   90.00
_cell.angle_beta   90.00
_cell.angle_gamma   90.00
#
_symmetry.space_group_name_H-M   'P 1'
#
loop_
_entity.id
_entity.type
_entity.pdbx_description
1 polymer ?
#
loop_
_entity_poly.entity_id
_entity_poly.type
_entity_poly.pdbx_seq_one_letter_code
_entity_poly.pdbx_strand_id
1 'polypeptide(L)'
;MPENTSIIFFDEYKKLDKLCSEMYGINSGGVTCYLNDMMAVPVMQRNRIPEWNQTYDRLRELRHIRNQMAHGEGSFEDYPCSEEDVLWLFEFRSKIMHISGPLAVYRRQTEESMHATHVKEDFPRAV
;
A
#
# COMPACT_ATOMS: atom_id res chain seq x y z
N MET A 1 -15.16 -11.07 -26.88
CA MET A 1 -15.07 -11.60 -25.52
C MET A 1 -14.18 -10.69 -24.69
N PRO A 2 -14.68 -10.15 -23.62
CA PRO A 2 -13.80 -9.37 -22.76
C PRO A 2 -12.71 -10.31 -22.22
N GLU A 3 -11.56 -9.72 -21.99
CA GLU A 3 -10.46 -10.46 -21.38
C GLU A 3 -10.86 -10.90 -19.98
N ASN A 4 -10.24 -11.98 -19.53
CA ASN A 4 -10.50 -12.48 -18.20
C ASN A 4 -9.99 -11.48 -17.17
N THR A 5 -10.92 -10.81 -16.49
CA THR A 5 -10.62 -9.81 -15.49
C THR A 5 -9.75 -10.38 -14.36
N SER A 6 -9.97 -11.64 -14.00
CA SER A 6 -9.19 -12.30 -12.96
C SER A 6 -7.72 -12.44 -13.33
N ILE A 7 -7.41 -12.75 -14.58
CA ILE A 7 -6.02 -12.84 -15.06
C ILE A 7 -5.37 -11.46 -15.03
N ILE A 8 -6.09 -10.44 -15.49
CA ILE A 8 -5.60 -9.07 -15.48
C ILE A 8 -5.37 -8.59 -14.05
N PHE A 9 -6.30 -8.90 -13.14
CA PHE A 9 -6.18 -8.58 -11.73
C PHE A 9 -4.92 -9.21 -11.13
N PHE A 10 -4.72 -10.52 -11.37
CA PHE A 10 -3.58 -11.23 -10.83
C PHE A 10 -2.26 -10.63 -11.33
N ASP A 11 -2.23 -10.27 -12.61
CA ASP A 11 -1.05 -9.65 -13.22
C ASP A 11 -0.77 -8.26 -12.63
N GLU A 12 -1.80 -7.43 -12.47
CA GLU A 12 -1.66 -6.11 -11.85
C GLU A 12 -1.22 -6.21 -10.39
N TYR A 13 -1.77 -7.15 -9.64
CA TYR A 13 -1.32 -7.37 -8.27
C TYR A 13 0.15 -7.78 -8.23
N LYS A 14 0.56 -8.65 -9.14
CA LYS A 14 1.95 -9.10 -9.23
C LYS A 14 2.90 -7.92 -9.47
N LYS A 15 2.51 -6.98 -10.32
CA LYS A 15 3.29 -5.77 -10.57
C LYS A 15 3.41 -4.91 -9.31
N LEU A 16 2.30 -4.75 -8.58
CA LEU A 16 2.30 -4.01 -7.32
C LEU A 16 3.19 -4.69 -6.28
N ASP A 17 3.05 -6.00 -6.12
CA ASP A 17 3.84 -6.75 -5.16
C ASP A 17 5.33 -6.67 -5.47
N LYS A 18 5.68 -6.73 -6.74
CA LYS A 18 7.07 -6.58 -7.18
C LYS A 18 7.63 -5.21 -6.82
N LEU A 19 6.87 -4.17 -7.09
CA LEU A 19 7.28 -2.80 -6.77
C LEU A 19 7.50 -2.65 -5.26
N CYS A 20 6.56 -3.10 -4.45
CA CYS A 20 6.69 -3.04 -3.00
C CYS A 20 7.86 -3.89 -2.51
N SER A 21 8.06 -5.08 -3.09
CA SER A 21 9.17 -5.95 -2.71
C SER A 21 10.52 -5.30 -2.98
N GLU A 22 10.65 -4.59 -4.10
CA GLU A 22 11.86 -3.84 -4.42
C GLU A 22 12.11 -2.74 -3.39
N MET A 23 11.06 -2.07 -2.94
CA MET A 23 11.18 -1.03 -1.91
C MET A 23 11.70 -1.58 -0.59
N TYR A 24 11.35 -2.81 -0.25
CA TYR A 24 11.78 -3.45 0.98
C TYR A 24 13.05 -4.31 0.80
N GLY A 25 13.57 -4.41 -0.41
CA GLY A 25 14.76 -5.22 -0.68
C GLY A 25 14.52 -6.71 -0.51
N ILE A 26 13.32 -7.19 -0.84
CA ILE A 26 12.95 -8.60 -0.74
C ILE A 26 12.48 -9.12 -2.09
N ASN A 27 12.40 -10.44 -2.23
CA ASN A 27 12.04 -11.07 -3.50
C ASN A 27 10.52 -11.10 -3.76
N SER A 28 9.73 -11.22 -2.71
CA SER A 28 8.27 -11.29 -2.82
C SER A 28 7.64 -10.92 -1.49
N GLY A 29 6.31 -10.70 -1.51
CA GLY A 29 5.58 -10.39 -0.28
C GLY A 29 5.63 -8.91 0.11
N GLY A 30 5.98 -8.04 -0.84
CA GLY A 30 6.10 -6.60 -0.56
C GLY A 30 4.79 -5.96 -0.15
N VAL A 31 3.65 -6.39 -0.71
CA VAL A 31 2.35 -5.87 -0.29
C VAL A 31 2.08 -6.20 1.18
N THR A 32 2.42 -7.41 1.61
CA THR A 32 2.28 -7.80 3.01
C THR A 32 3.12 -6.91 3.92
N CYS A 33 4.36 -6.63 3.54
CA CYS A 33 5.23 -5.73 4.29
C CYS A 33 4.63 -4.32 4.36
N TYR A 34 4.08 -3.84 3.25
CA TYR A 34 3.45 -2.53 3.20
C TYR A 34 2.27 -2.44 4.17
N LEU A 35 1.41 -3.46 4.15
CA LEU A 35 0.26 -3.55 5.07
C LEU A 35 0.71 -3.61 6.53
N ASN A 36 1.75 -4.38 6.82
CA ASN A 36 2.29 -4.48 8.19
C ASN A 36 2.83 -3.13 8.65
N ASP A 37 3.52 -2.40 7.79
CA ASP A 37 4.02 -1.07 8.12
C ASP A 37 2.87 -0.09 8.36
N MET A 38 1.79 -0.18 7.57
CA MET A 38 0.61 0.66 7.81
C MET A 38 0.00 0.36 9.19
N MET A 39 -0.06 -0.91 9.57
CA MET A 39 -0.58 -1.31 10.87
C MET A 39 0.29 -0.85 12.03
N ALA A 40 1.58 -0.69 11.80
CA ALA A 40 2.52 -0.23 12.82
C ALA A 40 2.44 1.27 13.10
N VAL A 41 1.81 2.04 12.21
CA VAL A 41 1.64 3.49 12.42
C VAL A 41 0.62 3.74 13.52
N PRO A 42 0.94 4.57 14.53
CA PRO A 42 0.01 4.86 15.62
C PRO A 42 -1.31 5.46 15.11
N VAL A 43 -2.41 5.11 15.77
CA VAL A 43 -3.76 5.48 15.35
C VAL A 43 -3.92 6.99 15.18
N MET A 44 -3.34 7.77 16.09
CA MET A 44 -3.46 9.23 16.01
C MET A 44 -2.84 9.80 14.74
N GLN A 45 -1.74 9.22 14.29
CA GLN A 45 -1.10 9.66 13.06
C GLN A 45 -1.84 9.18 11.82
N ARG A 46 -2.40 7.95 11.85
CA ARG A 46 -3.24 7.46 10.75
C ARG A 46 -4.40 8.39 10.45
N ASN A 47 -5.01 8.94 11.51
CA ASN A 47 -6.17 9.81 11.37
C ASN A 47 -5.86 11.12 10.67
N ARG A 48 -4.61 11.50 10.58
CA ARG A 48 -4.16 12.71 9.89
C ARG A 48 -3.91 12.48 8.40
N ILE A 49 -3.97 11.24 7.96
CA ILE A 49 -3.68 10.89 6.57
C ILE A 49 -5.00 10.55 5.88
N PRO A 50 -5.38 11.30 4.83
CA PRO A 50 -6.65 11.06 4.14
C PRO A 50 -6.76 9.63 3.63
N GLU A 51 -7.93 9.04 3.79
CA GLU A 51 -8.27 7.73 3.26
C GLU A 51 -7.39 6.58 3.74
N TRP A 52 -6.69 6.75 4.87
CA TRP A 52 -5.80 5.72 5.38
C TRP A 52 -6.52 4.38 5.59
N ASN A 53 -7.62 4.39 6.34
CA ASN A 53 -8.35 3.18 6.67
C ASN A 53 -8.97 2.52 5.44
N GLN A 54 -9.54 3.32 4.54
CA GLN A 54 -10.12 2.82 3.30
C GLN A 54 -9.05 2.17 2.42
N THR A 55 -7.90 2.80 2.31
CA THR A 55 -6.78 2.26 1.53
C THR A 55 -6.27 0.96 2.14
N TYR A 56 -6.10 0.92 3.46
CA TYR A 56 -5.66 -0.28 4.15
C TYR A 56 -6.64 -1.44 3.94
N ASP A 57 -7.91 -1.19 4.18
CA ASP A 57 -8.95 -2.21 4.06
C ASP A 57 -9.05 -2.73 2.63
N ARG A 58 -8.97 -1.83 1.66
CA ARG A 58 -9.04 -2.20 0.25
C ARG A 58 -7.84 -3.05 -0.16
N LEU A 59 -6.64 -2.62 0.18
CA LEU A 59 -5.42 -3.36 -0.16
C LEU A 59 -5.42 -4.75 0.48
N ARG A 60 -5.85 -4.84 1.73
CA ARG A 60 -5.96 -6.10 2.45
C ARG A 60 -6.97 -7.03 1.79
N GLU A 61 -8.13 -6.51 1.38
CA GLU A 61 -9.14 -7.27 0.67
C GLU A 61 -8.62 -7.82 -0.65
N LEU A 62 -7.95 -6.97 -1.44
CA LEU A 62 -7.41 -7.39 -2.72
C LEU A 62 -6.28 -8.42 -2.56
N ARG A 63 -5.47 -8.29 -1.50
CA ARG A 63 -4.48 -9.32 -1.17
C ARG A 63 -5.17 -10.65 -0.87
N HIS A 64 -6.26 -10.61 -0.14
CA HIS A 64 -7.01 -11.83 0.18
C HIS A 64 -7.54 -12.51 -1.09
N ILE A 65 -8.11 -11.76 -2.00
CA ILE A 65 -8.59 -12.28 -3.29
C ILE A 65 -7.44 -12.93 -4.07
N ARG A 66 -6.32 -12.24 -4.15
CA ARG A 66 -5.14 -12.77 -4.85
C ARG A 66 -4.63 -14.05 -4.20
N ASN A 67 -4.62 -14.12 -2.88
CA ASN A 67 -4.16 -15.32 -2.18
C ASN A 67 -5.09 -16.50 -2.45
N GLN A 68 -6.38 -16.27 -2.53
CA GLN A 68 -7.34 -17.31 -2.91
C GLN A 68 -7.08 -17.80 -4.33
N MET A 69 -6.81 -16.90 -5.27
CA MET A 69 -6.49 -17.26 -6.65
C MET A 69 -5.22 -18.12 -6.74
N ALA A 70 -4.22 -17.78 -5.93
CA ALA A 70 -2.92 -18.46 -5.98
C ALA A 70 -2.95 -19.83 -5.31
N HIS A 71 -3.78 -20.01 -4.29
CA HIS A 71 -3.76 -21.21 -3.44
C HIS A 71 -5.09 -21.94 -3.39
N GLY A 72 -6.15 -21.38 -3.96
CA GLY A 72 -7.45 -21.99 -3.96
C GLY A 72 -7.60 -23.07 -5.03
N GLU A 73 -8.63 -23.88 -4.90
CA GLU A 73 -9.01 -24.84 -5.90
C GLU A 73 -9.89 -24.16 -6.94
N GLY A 74 -9.86 -24.67 -8.18
CA GLY A 74 -10.62 -24.11 -9.28
C GLY A 74 -9.80 -23.16 -10.14
N SER A 75 -10.48 -22.49 -11.06
CA SER A 75 -9.83 -21.54 -11.96
C SER A 75 -9.90 -20.11 -11.41
N PHE A 76 -9.12 -19.21 -12.00
CA PHE A 76 -9.18 -17.79 -11.63
C PHE A 76 -10.58 -17.20 -11.81
N GLU A 77 -11.38 -17.77 -12.72
CA GLU A 77 -12.73 -17.29 -12.99
C GLU A 77 -13.68 -17.51 -11.83
N ASP A 78 -13.34 -18.43 -10.91
CA ASP A 78 -14.18 -18.72 -9.74
C ASP A 78 -14.05 -17.67 -8.64
N TYR A 79 -13.10 -16.75 -8.75
CA TYR A 79 -12.83 -15.76 -7.71
C TYR A 79 -13.34 -14.38 -8.13
N PRO A 80 -14.18 -13.75 -7.30
CA PRO A 80 -14.79 -12.48 -7.67
C PRO A 80 -13.78 -11.34 -7.62
N CYS A 81 -13.58 -10.71 -8.76
CA CYS A 81 -12.88 -9.45 -8.85
C CYS A 81 -13.49 -8.66 -10.00
N SER A 82 -13.38 -7.35 -9.93
CA SER A 82 -14.00 -6.45 -10.89
C SER A 82 -12.93 -5.61 -11.61
N GLU A 83 -13.37 -4.94 -12.68
CA GLU A 83 -12.50 -3.98 -13.35
C GLU A 83 -12.12 -2.84 -12.42
N GLU A 84 -12.99 -2.49 -11.47
CA GLU A 84 -12.68 -1.48 -10.46
C GLU A 84 -11.52 -1.92 -9.58
N ASP A 85 -11.44 -3.20 -9.25
CA ASP A 85 -10.33 -3.74 -8.47
C ASP A 85 -9.01 -3.61 -9.23
N VAL A 86 -9.03 -3.91 -10.53
CA VAL A 86 -7.85 -3.76 -11.40
C VAL A 86 -7.41 -2.31 -11.46
N LEU A 87 -8.37 -1.40 -11.66
CA LEU A 87 -8.09 0.03 -11.74
C LEU A 87 -7.52 0.54 -10.41
N TRP A 88 -8.09 0.09 -9.29
CA TRP A 88 -7.60 0.47 -7.97
C TRP A 88 -6.14 0.07 -7.77
N LEU A 89 -5.79 -1.16 -8.17
CA LEU A 89 -4.40 -1.64 -8.08
C LEU A 89 -3.46 -0.79 -8.93
N PHE A 90 -3.89 -0.48 -10.14
CA PHE A 90 -3.12 0.37 -11.05
C PHE A 90 -2.89 1.76 -10.43
N GLU A 91 -3.95 2.37 -9.92
CA GLU A 91 -3.87 3.69 -9.31
C GLU A 91 -3.01 3.69 -8.05
N PHE A 92 -3.14 2.67 -7.22
CA PHE A 92 -2.33 2.55 -6.01
C PHE A 92 -0.85 2.38 -6.34
N ARG A 93 -0.54 1.53 -7.31
CA ARG A 93 0.83 1.38 -7.80
C ARG A 93 1.39 2.69 -8.31
N SER A 94 0.58 3.45 -9.04
CA SER A 94 0.96 4.76 -9.53
C SER A 94 1.28 5.72 -8.39
N LYS A 95 0.46 5.72 -7.33
CA LYS A 95 0.72 6.55 -6.15
C LYS A 95 2.05 6.18 -5.50
N ILE A 96 2.35 4.90 -5.39
CA ILE A 96 3.63 4.47 -4.81
C ILE A 96 4.79 4.93 -5.67
N MET A 97 4.67 4.79 -7.00
CA MET A 97 5.71 5.24 -7.92
C MET A 97 5.96 6.74 -7.84
N HIS A 98 4.93 7.54 -7.54
CA HIS A 98 5.03 9.00 -7.41
C HIS A 98 5.27 9.44 -5.96
N ILE A 99 5.57 8.52 -5.07
CA ILE A 99 5.88 8.79 -3.65
C ILE A 99 4.72 9.55 -3.00
N SER A 100 3.49 9.14 -3.30
CA SER A 100 2.27 9.75 -2.77
C SER A 100 1.35 8.75 -2.08
N GLY A 101 1.81 7.52 -1.85
CA GLY A 101 1.04 6.54 -1.10
C GLY A 101 0.99 6.88 0.39
N PRO A 102 0.16 6.15 1.16
CA PRO A 102 -0.05 6.46 2.58
C PRO A 102 1.22 6.50 3.42
N LEU A 103 2.11 5.53 3.25
CA LEU A 103 3.36 5.50 4.03
C LEU A 103 4.30 6.64 3.65
N ALA A 104 4.32 7.03 2.37
CA ALA A 104 5.14 8.17 1.95
C ALA A 104 4.61 9.47 2.56
N VAL A 105 3.29 9.64 2.60
CA VAL A 105 2.68 10.80 3.24
C VAL A 105 3.00 10.80 4.74
N TYR A 106 2.88 9.66 5.39
CA TYR A 106 3.22 9.52 6.81
C TYR A 106 4.67 9.91 7.08
N ARG A 107 5.61 9.42 6.28
CA ARG A 107 7.04 9.73 6.45
C ARG A 107 7.31 11.22 6.31
N ARG A 108 6.69 11.89 5.33
CA ARG A 108 6.85 13.33 5.16
C ARG A 108 6.32 14.11 6.36
N GLN A 109 5.15 13.73 6.88
CA GLN A 109 4.59 14.37 8.06
C GLN A 109 5.47 14.17 9.28
N THR A 110 6.03 12.98 9.44
CA THR A 110 6.93 12.66 10.54
C THR A 110 8.24 13.46 10.44
N GLU A 111 8.83 13.53 9.26
CA GLU A 111 10.04 14.30 9.03
C GLU A 111 9.84 15.77 9.29
N GLU A 112 8.74 16.34 8.82
CA GLU A 112 8.39 17.74 9.08
C GLU A 112 8.22 18.01 10.57
N SER A 113 7.54 17.10 11.27
CA SER A 113 7.34 17.21 12.71
C SER A 113 8.66 17.11 13.47
N MET A 114 9.51 16.16 13.11
CA MET A 114 10.82 15.98 13.73
C MET A 114 11.73 17.19 13.47
N HIS A 115 11.70 17.72 12.26
CA HIS A 115 12.48 18.89 11.90
C HIS A 115 12.04 20.11 12.72
N ALA A 116 10.73 20.33 12.83
CA ALA A 116 10.19 21.43 13.62
C ALA A 116 10.54 21.28 15.10
N THR A 117 10.46 20.08 15.65
CA THR A 117 10.82 19.78 17.04
C THR A 117 12.31 20.01 17.26
N HIS A 118 13.14 19.56 16.35
CA HIS A 118 14.58 19.74 16.44
C HIS A 118 14.96 21.22 16.44
N VAL A 119 14.37 22.00 15.56
CA VAL A 119 14.61 23.43 15.51
C VAL A 119 14.21 24.11 16.81
N LYS A 120 13.07 23.74 17.39
CA LYS A 120 12.61 24.29 18.67
C LYS A 120 13.55 23.93 19.81
N GLU A 121 14.08 22.71 19.81
CA GLU A 121 15.00 22.29 20.86
C GLU A 121 16.36 23.01 20.77
N ASP A 122 16.81 23.27 19.54
CA ASP A 122 18.09 23.94 19.33
C ASP A 122 18.09 25.36 19.83
N PHE A 123 16.95 26.06 19.76
CA PHE A 123 16.88 27.45 20.23
C PHE A 123 17.21 27.58 21.71
N PRO A 124 16.64 26.79 22.61
CA PRO A 124 17.01 26.89 24.03
C PRO A 124 18.47 26.56 24.30
N ARG A 125 19.07 25.67 23.52
CA ARG A 125 20.46 25.29 23.70
C ARG A 125 21.44 26.37 23.25
N ALA A 126 21.01 27.15 22.30
CA ALA A 126 21.84 28.24 21.78
C ALA A 126 21.98 29.39 22.77
N VAL A 127 21.14 29.42 23.74
CA VAL A 127 21.18 30.41 24.85
C VAL A 127 22.12 29.94 25.98
#